data_1e649e0c81d62eb4c7115114e3232ab8
#
_entry.id   1e649e0c81d62eb4c7115114e3232ab8
#
_cell.length_a   1.000
_cell.length_b   1.000
_cell.length_c   1.000
_cell.angle_alpha   90.00
_cell.angle_beta   90.00
_cell.angle_gamma   90.00
#
_symmetry.space_group_name_H-M   'P 1'
#
loop_
_entity.id
_entity.type
_entity.pdbx_description
1 polymer ?
#
loop_
_entity_poly.entity_id
_entity_poly.type
_entity_poly.pdbx_seq_one_letter_code
_entity_poly.pdbx_strand_id
1 'polypeptide(L)'
;VFTGTGNKAFCTGGNTKEYAEYYAGRPQEYRQYMRLFNDMVSSILACDKPVICRVNGMRIGGGQEIGMACDFSIAQDMARFGQAGPKHGSAPIGGATDFLPIMMNGDRALESGTLCEVWSAHKVYLNGMITSVVPALKVAGEWVANPMVETQQMFDAWGRFAFGESKSGEALAEAKALIKQGEVDLSLLDQEVESLCAKLLLTFPDCMTKTLEELRKPKLEAW
;
A
#
# COMPACT_ATOMS: atom_id res chain seq x y z
N VAL A 1 1.57 9.84 -11.49
CA VAL A 1 2.06 8.62 -10.81
C VAL A 1 2.87 9.01 -9.61
N PHE A 2 2.54 8.48 -8.44
CA PHE A 2 3.21 8.70 -7.17
C PHE A 2 3.96 7.42 -6.76
N THR A 3 5.27 7.50 -6.47
CA THR A 3 6.11 6.32 -6.20
C THR A 3 7.26 6.67 -5.24
N GLY A 4 7.82 5.66 -4.60
CA GLY A 4 9.03 5.78 -3.80
C GLY A 4 10.31 5.61 -4.64
N THR A 5 11.44 5.99 -4.06
CA THR A 5 12.76 5.80 -4.69
C THR A 5 13.27 4.37 -4.48
N GLY A 6 13.84 3.76 -5.53
CA GLY A 6 14.41 2.41 -5.48
C GLY A 6 13.35 1.31 -5.47
N ASN A 7 13.70 0.16 -4.88
CA ASN A 7 12.86 -1.06 -4.90
C ASN A 7 12.51 -1.62 -3.52
N LYS A 8 12.87 -0.93 -2.43
CA LYS A 8 12.66 -1.44 -1.06
C LYS A 8 11.39 -0.92 -0.40
N ALA A 9 11.09 0.36 -0.60
CA ALA A 9 9.95 1.00 0.04
C ALA A 9 9.29 2.02 -0.88
N PHE A 10 7.98 2.05 -0.86
CA PHE A 10 7.20 3.18 -1.34
C PHE A 10 7.32 4.32 -0.32
N CYS A 11 6.85 4.09 0.90
CA CYS A 11 6.99 4.96 2.05
C CYS A 11 6.66 4.16 3.32
N THR A 12 7.43 4.34 4.38
CA THR A 12 7.22 3.67 5.67
C THR A 12 6.80 4.62 6.80
N GLY A 13 6.32 5.80 6.45
CA GLY A 13 5.87 6.83 7.38
C GLY A 13 6.96 7.81 7.77
N GLY A 14 6.74 8.51 8.86
CA GLY A 14 7.66 9.53 9.35
C GLY A 14 8.92 8.96 10.00
N ASN A 15 9.90 9.83 10.20
CA ASN A 15 11.17 9.47 10.82
C ASN A 15 10.99 9.31 12.34
N THR A 16 10.97 8.07 12.82
CA THR A 16 10.78 7.75 14.25
C THR A 16 11.86 8.35 15.15
N LYS A 17 13.07 8.54 14.64
CA LYS A 17 14.16 9.21 15.37
C LYS A 17 13.84 10.69 15.58
N GLU A 18 13.33 11.38 14.57
CA GLU A 18 12.89 12.76 14.71
C GLU A 18 11.72 12.88 15.70
N TYR A 19 10.80 11.92 15.71
CA TYR A 19 9.71 11.91 16.69
C TYR A 19 10.24 11.83 18.12
N ALA A 20 11.21 10.96 18.39
CA ALA A 20 11.77 10.77 19.71
C ALA A 20 12.72 11.90 20.15
N GLU A 21 13.56 12.39 19.24
CA GLU A 21 14.64 13.33 19.60
C GLU A 21 14.24 14.80 19.40
N TYR A 22 13.40 15.10 18.41
CA TYR A 22 13.05 16.47 18.06
C TYR A 22 11.65 16.85 18.51
N TYR A 23 10.61 16.07 18.11
CA TYR A 23 9.22 16.44 18.35
C TYR A 23 8.71 16.12 19.74
N ALA A 24 9.33 15.19 20.49
CA ALA A 24 8.85 14.77 21.82
C ALA A 24 8.68 15.92 22.81
N GLY A 25 9.53 16.95 22.73
CA GLY A 25 9.45 18.16 23.56
C GLY A 25 8.82 19.38 22.85
N ARG A 26 8.29 19.22 21.64
CA ARG A 26 7.85 20.33 20.78
C ARG A 26 6.46 20.09 20.15
N PRO A 27 5.40 20.07 20.98
CA PRO A 27 4.07 19.67 20.49
C PRO A 27 3.49 20.63 19.44
N GLN A 28 3.87 21.91 19.44
CA GLN A 28 3.40 22.85 18.43
C GLN A 28 4.04 22.62 17.06
N GLU A 29 5.35 22.29 17.04
CA GLU A 29 6.04 21.95 15.79
C GLU A 29 5.57 20.60 15.24
N TYR A 30 5.32 19.62 16.12
CA TYR A 30 4.70 18.34 15.70
C TYR A 30 3.31 18.55 15.09
N ARG A 31 2.50 19.46 15.66
CA ARG A 31 1.20 19.82 15.10
C ARG A 31 1.34 20.45 13.71
N GLN A 32 2.34 21.30 13.48
CA GLN A 32 2.62 21.89 12.17
C GLN A 32 3.04 20.81 11.17
N TYR A 33 3.90 19.88 11.56
CA TYR A 33 4.30 18.73 10.76
C TYR A 33 3.07 17.89 10.33
N MET A 34 2.18 17.58 11.27
CA MET A 34 0.95 16.83 10.98
C MET A 34 0.00 17.58 10.03
N ARG A 35 -0.07 18.91 10.12
CA ARG A 35 -0.83 19.72 9.16
C ARG A 35 -0.26 19.60 7.75
N LEU A 36 1.05 19.68 7.58
CA LEU A 36 1.69 19.50 6.27
C LEU A 36 1.40 18.12 5.68
N PHE A 37 1.39 17.10 6.52
CA PHE A 37 1.00 15.74 6.09
C PHE A 37 -0.46 15.70 5.62
N ASN A 38 -1.38 16.26 6.40
CA ASN A 38 -2.80 16.31 6.05
C ASN A 38 -3.04 17.16 4.79
N ASP A 39 -2.35 18.28 4.63
CA ASP A 39 -2.42 19.12 3.42
C ASP A 39 -1.96 18.35 2.18
N MET A 40 -0.93 17.52 2.30
CA MET A 40 -0.49 16.64 1.21
C MET A 40 -1.57 15.60 0.85
N VAL A 41 -2.18 14.94 1.83
CA VAL A 41 -3.30 13.99 1.60
C VAL A 41 -4.47 14.70 0.94
N SER A 42 -4.85 15.87 1.45
CA SER A 42 -5.91 16.71 0.88
C SER A 42 -5.61 17.10 -0.57
N SER A 43 -4.35 17.40 -0.89
CA SER A 43 -3.92 17.75 -2.25
C SER A 43 -4.04 16.57 -3.21
N ILE A 44 -3.82 15.32 -2.74
CA ILE A 44 -4.05 14.11 -3.54
C ILE A 44 -5.54 13.95 -3.83
N LEU A 45 -6.38 14.07 -2.81
CA LEU A 45 -7.84 13.94 -2.94
C LEU A 45 -8.46 15.04 -3.83
N ALA A 46 -7.90 16.27 -3.80
CA ALA A 46 -8.36 17.41 -4.58
C ALA A 46 -7.76 17.48 -6.00
N CYS A 47 -6.87 16.56 -6.37
CA CYS A 47 -6.27 16.55 -7.70
C CYS A 47 -7.33 16.30 -8.77
N ASP A 48 -7.38 17.13 -9.82
CA ASP A 48 -8.32 17.00 -10.95
C ASP A 48 -7.96 15.88 -11.94
N LYS A 49 -6.86 15.18 -11.70
CA LYS A 49 -6.36 14.05 -12.48
C LYS A 49 -6.37 12.76 -11.66
N PRO A 50 -6.46 11.58 -12.30
CA PRO A 50 -6.23 10.32 -11.61
C PRO A 50 -4.85 10.27 -10.97
N VAL A 51 -4.78 9.91 -9.69
CA VAL A 51 -3.53 9.71 -8.97
C VAL A 51 -3.27 8.22 -8.79
N ILE A 52 -2.20 7.73 -9.39
CA ILE A 52 -1.81 6.31 -9.37
C ILE A 52 -0.65 6.13 -8.39
N CYS A 53 -0.86 5.28 -7.38
CA CYS A 53 0.18 4.83 -6.46
C CYS A 53 0.91 3.63 -7.06
N ARG A 54 2.15 3.84 -7.52
CA ARG A 54 3.05 2.78 -7.95
C ARG A 54 3.83 2.28 -6.75
N VAL A 55 3.44 1.11 -6.23
CA VAL A 55 3.98 0.56 -4.99
C VAL A 55 5.21 -0.28 -5.28
N ASN A 56 6.37 0.36 -5.23
CA ASN A 56 7.69 -0.22 -5.51
C ASN A 56 8.30 -1.00 -4.34
N GLY A 57 7.62 -1.08 -3.20
CA GLY A 57 8.10 -1.77 -2.00
C GLY A 57 7.20 -1.54 -0.80
N MET A 58 7.73 -1.54 0.41
CA MET A 58 6.94 -1.40 1.64
C MET A 58 6.10 -0.11 1.65
N ARG A 59 4.81 -0.25 1.95
CA ARG A 59 3.82 0.81 2.12
C ARG A 59 3.21 0.70 3.52
N ILE A 60 3.83 1.37 4.51
CA ILE A 60 3.55 1.20 5.94
C ILE A 60 3.24 2.55 6.60
N GLY A 61 2.34 2.58 7.57
CA GLY A 61 2.01 3.77 8.36
C GLY A 61 1.55 4.93 7.47
N GLY A 62 2.17 6.11 7.58
CA GLY A 62 1.86 7.26 6.71
C GLY A 62 1.97 6.96 5.22
N GLY A 63 2.86 6.05 4.82
CA GLY A 63 2.93 5.57 3.44
C GLY A 63 1.69 4.80 3.00
N GLN A 64 1.09 4.02 3.93
CA GLN A 64 -0.18 3.35 3.67
C GLN A 64 -1.32 4.37 3.53
N GLU A 65 -1.34 5.40 4.36
CA GLU A 65 -2.32 6.48 4.33
C GLU A 65 -2.27 7.27 3.02
N ILE A 66 -1.08 7.68 2.60
CA ILE A 66 -0.85 8.34 1.30
C ILE A 66 -1.34 7.45 0.14
N GLY A 67 -0.98 6.17 0.16
CA GLY A 67 -1.38 5.26 -0.91
C GLY A 67 -2.89 5.01 -0.98
N MET A 68 -3.60 5.03 0.16
CA MET A 68 -5.06 4.94 0.21
C MET A 68 -5.76 6.22 -0.28
N ALA A 69 -5.12 7.38 -0.14
CA ALA A 69 -5.64 8.64 -0.70
C ALA A 69 -5.62 8.63 -2.24
N CYS A 70 -4.70 7.90 -2.87
CA CYS A 70 -4.65 7.75 -4.32
C CYS A 70 -5.88 7.01 -4.87
N ASP A 71 -6.14 7.14 -6.18
CA ASP A 71 -7.30 6.52 -6.84
C ASP A 71 -7.05 5.05 -7.19
N PHE A 72 -5.85 4.77 -7.65
CA PHE A 72 -5.41 3.44 -8.04
C PHE A 72 -4.11 3.09 -7.31
N SER A 73 -3.94 1.82 -7.01
CA SER A 73 -2.66 1.32 -6.49
C SER A 73 -2.26 0.06 -7.23
N ILE A 74 -1.08 0.06 -7.81
CA ILE A 74 -0.48 -1.10 -8.46
C ILE A 74 0.78 -1.46 -7.69
N ALA A 75 0.90 -2.71 -7.28
CA ALA A 75 2.00 -3.15 -6.42
C ALA A 75 2.83 -4.27 -7.03
N GLN A 76 4.13 -4.23 -6.77
CA GLN A 76 4.94 -5.42 -6.92
C GLN A 76 4.61 -6.43 -5.81
N ASP A 77 4.68 -7.73 -6.08
CA ASP A 77 4.16 -8.78 -5.21
C ASP A 77 4.96 -9.01 -3.91
N MET A 78 6.22 -8.55 -3.86
CA MET A 78 7.03 -8.58 -2.64
C MET A 78 6.79 -7.37 -1.74
N ALA A 79 5.96 -6.40 -2.17
CA ALA A 79 5.57 -5.26 -1.35
C ALA A 79 4.79 -5.73 -0.10
N ARG A 80 4.94 -4.95 0.96
CA ARG A 80 4.27 -5.21 2.25
C ARG A 80 3.50 -3.98 2.70
N PHE A 81 2.35 -4.20 3.30
CA PHE A 81 1.37 -3.19 3.65
C PHE A 81 0.99 -3.28 5.11
N GLY A 82 0.66 -2.17 5.76
CA GLY A 82 0.16 -2.18 7.12
C GLY A 82 0.23 -0.84 7.82
N GLN A 83 -0.27 -0.84 9.05
CA GLN A 83 -0.16 0.28 9.96
C GLN A 83 0.95 0.03 11.00
N ALA A 84 1.39 1.09 11.67
CA ALA A 84 2.45 1.00 12.65
C ALA A 84 2.08 1.74 13.96
N GLY A 85 1.21 2.74 13.88
CA GLY A 85 0.91 3.68 14.96
C GLY A 85 0.61 3.03 16.30
N PRO A 86 -0.39 2.14 16.46
CA PRO A 86 -0.73 1.52 17.74
C PRO A 86 0.40 0.76 18.43
N LYS A 87 1.33 0.17 17.66
CA LYS A 87 2.52 -0.48 18.24
C LYS A 87 3.61 0.50 18.70
N HIS A 88 3.51 1.76 18.29
CA HIS A 88 4.51 2.79 18.57
C HIS A 88 3.97 4.02 19.33
N GLY A 89 2.78 3.88 19.92
CA GLY A 89 2.17 4.93 20.75
C GLY A 89 1.52 6.07 19.98
N SER A 90 1.10 5.85 18.74
CA SER A 90 0.31 6.81 17.96
C SER A 90 -0.93 6.16 17.35
N ALA A 91 -1.91 6.98 16.93
CA ALA A 91 -3.06 6.51 16.17
C ALA A 91 -2.82 6.74 14.66
N PRO A 92 -3.34 5.84 13.78
CA PRO A 92 -3.18 5.98 12.34
C PRO A 92 -4.22 6.96 11.75
N ILE A 93 -4.21 8.21 12.23
CA ILE A 93 -5.19 9.27 11.94
C ILE A 93 -4.78 10.18 10.77
N GLY A 94 -3.78 9.82 9.98
CA GLY A 94 -3.42 10.50 8.74
C GLY A 94 -4.19 9.95 7.52
N GLY A 95 -5.38 9.39 7.74
CA GLY A 95 -6.29 8.86 6.73
C GLY A 95 -6.60 7.37 6.86
N ALA A 96 -5.85 6.59 7.65
CA ALA A 96 -6.14 5.16 7.73
C ALA A 96 -7.47 4.85 8.43
N THR A 97 -7.80 5.58 9.49
CA THR A 97 -9.10 5.44 10.18
C THR A 97 -10.28 5.82 9.30
N ASP A 98 -10.07 6.69 8.34
CA ASP A 98 -11.07 7.20 7.42
C ASP A 98 -11.23 6.29 6.19
N PHE A 99 -10.09 5.85 5.61
CA PHE A 99 -10.09 5.14 4.33
C PHE A 99 -10.22 3.61 4.46
N LEU A 100 -9.68 2.99 5.51
CA LEU A 100 -9.76 1.53 5.67
C LEU A 100 -11.21 1.02 5.66
N PRO A 101 -12.17 1.62 6.42
CA PRO A 101 -13.56 1.15 6.41
C PRO A 101 -14.27 1.32 5.07
N ILE A 102 -13.79 2.21 4.19
CA ILE A 102 -14.32 2.43 2.86
C ILE A 102 -13.77 1.40 1.87
N MET A 103 -12.50 0.98 2.06
CA MET A 103 -11.79 0.12 1.11
C MET A 103 -11.98 -1.38 1.37
N MET A 104 -12.34 -1.77 2.60
CA MET A 104 -12.50 -3.17 2.99
C MET A 104 -13.62 -3.34 4.02
N ASN A 105 -13.97 -4.59 4.36
CA ASN A 105 -14.97 -4.81 5.40
C ASN A 105 -14.48 -4.35 6.77
N GLY A 106 -15.43 -4.04 7.69
CA GLY A 106 -15.15 -3.43 8.98
C GLY A 106 -14.17 -4.23 9.85
N ASP A 107 -14.33 -5.56 9.92
CA ASP A 107 -13.44 -6.41 10.73
C ASP A 107 -12.00 -6.39 10.21
N ARG A 108 -11.81 -6.41 8.89
CA ARG A 108 -10.49 -6.32 8.26
C ARG A 108 -9.87 -4.94 8.43
N ALA A 109 -10.68 -3.88 8.40
CA ALA A 109 -10.24 -2.53 8.70
C ALA A 109 -9.73 -2.41 10.14
N LEU A 110 -10.47 -2.95 11.10
CA LEU A 110 -10.08 -3.02 12.51
C LEU A 110 -8.80 -3.85 12.70
N GLU A 111 -8.73 -5.06 12.12
CA GLU A 111 -7.53 -5.92 12.16
C GLU A 111 -6.29 -5.17 11.66
N SER A 112 -6.37 -4.58 10.46
CA SER A 112 -5.26 -3.84 9.87
C SER A 112 -4.85 -2.62 10.70
N GLY A 113 -5.83 -1.84 11.14
CA GLY A 113 -5.60 -0.58 11.85
C GLY A 113 -5.09 -0.76 13.28
N THR A 114 -5.53 -1.80 13.99
CA THR A 114 -5.24 -1.99 15.42
C THR A 114 -4.11 -2.95 15.70
N LEU A 115 -4.05 -4.10 15.00
CA LEU A 115 -3.02 -5.12 15.24
C LEU A 115 -1.67 -4.75 14.61
N CYS A 116 -1.66 -3.86 13.63
CA CYS A 116 -0.45 -3.44 12.91
C CYS A 116 0.35 -4.64 12.38
N GLU A 117 -0.35 -5.63 11.88
CA GLU A 117 0.26 -6.75 11.19
C GLU A 117 0.62 -6.34 9.76
N VAL A 118 1.71 -6.91 9.28
CA VAL A 118 2.17 -6.65 7.92
C VAL A 118 1.54 -7.65 6.97
N TRP A 119 0.74 -7.14 6.04
CA TRP A 119 0.06 -7.92 5.02
C TRP A 119 0.83 -7.95 3.71
N SER A 120 0.72 -9.06 2.98
CA SER A 120 1.27 -9.18 1.63
C SER A 120 0.48 -8.34 0.61
N ALA A 121 1.08 -8.09 -0.56
CA ALA A 121 0.39 -7.47 -1.69
C ALA A 121 -0.86 -8.27 -2.12
N HIS A 122 -0.77 -9.60 -2.11
CA HIS A 122 -1.91 -10.46 -2.44
C HIS A 122 -3.04 -10.38 -1.42
N LYS A 123 -2.72 -10.32 -0.11
CA LYS A 123 -3.74 -10.18 0.95
C LYS A 123 -4.48 -8.85 0.83
N VAL A 124 -3.77 -7.73 0.62
CA VAL A 124 -4.43 -6.43 0.45
C VAL A 124 -5.21 -6.33 -0.87
N TYR A 125 -4.75 -7.01 -1.93
CA TYR A 125 -5.48 -7.12 -3.19
C TYR A 125 -6.81 -7.85 -3.02
N LEU A 126 -6.83 -9.01 -2.35
CA LEU A 126 -8.05 -9.75 -2.03
C LEU A 126 -9.05 -8.95 -1.19
N ASN A 127 -8.55 -8.05 -0.34
CA ASN A 127 -9.39 -7.20 0.50
C ASN A 127 -9.80 -5.88 -0.18
N GLY A 128 -9.50 -5.69 -1.49
CA GLY A 128 -9.96 -4.55 -2.27
C GLY A 128 -9.15 -3.26 -2.11
N MET A 129 -8.01 -3.30 -1.41
CA MET A 129 -7.22 -2.09 -1.13
C MET A 129 -6.39 -1.62 -2.32
N ILE A 130 -6.02 -2.51 -3.22
CA ILE A 130 -5.19 -2.20 -4.39
C ILE A 130 -5.79 -2.78 -5.67
N THR A 131 -5.44 -2.18 -6.80
CA THR A 131 -6.01 -2.48 -8.11
C THR A 131 -5.41 -3.73 -8.75
N SER A 132 -4.09 -3.92 -8.60
CA SER A 132 -3.35 -4.99 -9.30
C SER A 132 -2.06 -5.33 -8.56
N VAL A 133 -1.59 -6.58 -8.75
CA VAL A 133 -0.32 -7.09 -8.20
C VAL A 133 0.44 -7.76 -9.34
N VAL A 134 1.73 -7.45 -9.46
CA VAL A 134 2.61 -8.03 -10.48
C VAL A 134 3.87 -8.63 -9.85
N PRO A 135 4.44 -9.70 -10.42
CA PRO A 135 5.70 -10.27 -9.94
C PRO A 135 6.86 -9.27 -10.01
N ALA A 136 7.79 -9.38 -9.06
CA ALA A 136 9.00 -8.56 -9.05
C ALA A 136 10.29 -9.37 -8.86
N LEU A 137 10.20 -10.65 -8.51
CA LEU A 137 11.37 -11.51 -8.34
C LEU A 137 11.70 -12.19 -9.67
N LYS A 138 12.95 -12.09 -10.11
CA LYS A 138 13.53 -12.91 -11.16
C LYS A 138 14.56 -13.86 -10.58
N VAL A 139 14.47 -15.15 -10.91
CA VAL A 139 15.45 -16.18 -10.59
C VAL A 139 15.89 -16.84 -11.88
N ALA A 140 17.18 -16.85 -12.16
CA ALA A 140 17.73 -17.37 -13.41
C ALA A 140 17.08 -16.76 -14.69
N GLY A 141 16.66 -15.49 -14.63
CA GLY A 141 16.01 -14.77 -15.73
C GLY A 141 14.50 -14.97 -15.84
N GLU A 142 13.90 -15.88 -15.08
CA GLU A 142 12.47 -16.18 -15.11
C GLU A 142 11.73 -15.49 -13.97
N TRP A 143 10.50 -15.01 -14.24
CA TRP A 143 9.63 -14.43 -13.23
C TRP A 143 9.11 -15.49 -12.26
N VAL A 144 9.24 -15.21 -10.97
CA VAL A 144 8.79 -16.08 -9.90
C VAL A 144 7.84 -15.30 -9.01
N ALA A 145 6.66 -15.86 -8.75
CA ALA A 145 5.73 -15.29 -7.77
C ALA A 145 6.39 -15.22 -6.39
N ASN A 146 5.99 -14.24 -5.58
CA ASN A 146 6.56 -14.03 -4.25
C ASN A 146 6.60 -15.36 -3.45
N PRO A 147 7.79 -15.94 -3.23
CA PRO A 147 7.88 -17.25 -2.59
C PRO A 147 7.56 -17.22 -1.09
N MET A 148 7.53 -16.03 -0.46
CA MET A 148 7.25 -15.89 0.98
C MET A 148 5.77 -15.97 1.34
N VAL A 149 4.88 -15.97 0.34
CA VAL A 149 3.43 -16.04 0.55
C VAL A 149 2.81 -17.22 -0.18
N GLU A 150 1.64 -17.65 0.29
CA GLU A 150 0.86 -18.66 -0.41
C GLU A 150 0.18 -18.05 -1.64
N THR A 151 0.47 -18.54 -2.83
CA THR A 151 -0.07 -18.05 -4.10
C THR A 151 -0.69 -19.15 -4.97
N GLN A 152 -0.66 -20.41 -4.51
CA GLN A 152 -1.17 -21.55 -5.25
C GLN A 152 -2.53 -22.06 -4.74
N GLN A 153 -2.76 -21.91 -3.43
CA GLN A 153 -3.99 -22.37 -2.80
C GLN A 153 -4.86 -21.19 -2.36
N MET A 154 -6.13 -21.21 -2.75
CA MET A 154 -7.10 -20.19 -2.32
C MET A 154 -7.52 -20.40 -0.87
N PHE A 155 -7.75 -21.66 -0.47
CA PHE A 155 -8.23 -22.03 0.85
C PHE A 155 -7.32 -23.08 1.51
N ASP A 156 -7.22 -23.02 2.84
CA ASP A 156 -6.59 -24.04 3.65
C ASP A 156 -7.55 -25.24 3.90
N ALA A 157 -7.05 -26.24 4.63
CA ALA A 157 -7.83 -27.44 4.99
C ALA A 157 -9.09 -27.15 5.82
N TRP A 158 -9.20 -25.95 6.38
CA TRP A 158 -10.33 -25.49 7.19
C TRP A 158 -11.28 -24.54 6.44
N GLY A 159 -11.06 -24.33 5.13
CA GLY A 159 -11.86 -23.43 4.31
C GLY A 159 -11.58 -21.94 4.53
N ARG A 160 -10.47 -21.58 5.21
CA ARG A 160 -10.06 -20.18 5.41
C ARG A 160 -9.20 -19.75 4.22
N PHE A 161 -9.23 -18.47 3.88
CA PHE A 161 -8.33 -17.92 2.85
C PHE A 161 -6.86 -18.17 3.22
N ALA A 162 -6.17 -18.93 2.37
CA ALA A 162 -4.73 -19.18 2.43
C ALA A 162 -3.97 -18.27 1.47
N PHE A 163 -4.57 -17.93 0.32
CA PHE A 163 -3.96 -17.09 -0.70
C PHE A 163 -3.58 -15.72 -0.13
N GLY A 164 -2.31 -15.35 -0.30
CA GLY A 164 -1.76 -14.10 0.21
C GLY A 164 -1.27 -14.16 1.65
N GLU A 165 -1.51 -15.24 2.40
CA GLU A 165 -0.99 -15.39 3.75
C GLU A 165 0.53 -15.69 3.73
N SER A 166 1.24 -15.17 4.75
CA SER A 166 2.68 -15.37 4.86
C SER A 166 3.02 -16.80 5.23
N LYS A 167 3.99 -17.40 4.54
CA LYS A 167 4.57 -18.69 4.92
C LYS A 167 5.34 -18.59 6.24
N SER A 168 5.48 -19.70 6.94
CA SER A 168 6.19 -19.79 8.22
C SER A 168 7.12 -21.02 8.24
N GLY A 169 7.94 -21.14 9.28
CA GLY A 169 8.81 -22.29 9.49
C GLY A 169 9.79 -22.52 8.32
N GLU A 170 9.90 -23.79 7.93
CA GLU A 170 10.83 -24.25 6.88
C GLU A 170 10.49 -23.64 5.52
N ALA A 171 9.22 -23.59 5.13
CA ALA A 171 8.78 -22.99 3.87
C ALA A 171 9.17 -21.51 3.74
N LEU A 172 9.18 -20.75 4.84
CA LEU A 172 9.68 -19.38 4.83
C LEU A 172 11.21 -19.33 4.71
N ALA A 173 11.93 -20.27 5.31
CA ALA A 173 13.39 -20.34 5.19
C ALA A 173 13.82 -20.65 3.76
N GLU A 174 13.17 -21.60 3.10
CA GLU A 174 13.38 -21.94 1.69
C GLU A 174 13.07 -20.73 0.77
N ALA A 175 11.94 -20.05 1.02
CA ALA A 175 11.57 -18.85 0.28
C ALA A 175 12.64 -17.75 0.38
N LYS A 176 13.18 -17.51 1.57
CA LYS A 176 14.27 -16.54 1.78
C LYS A 176 15.57 -16.96 1.08
N ALA A 177 15.86 -18.26 1.02
CA ALA A 177 17.02 -18.78 0.29
C ALA A 177 16.85 -18.57 -1.22
N LEU A 178 15.65 -18.80 -1.76
CA LEU A 178 15.34 -18.54 -3.17
C LEU A 178 15.47 -17.05 -3.53
N ILE A 179 14.96 -16.15 -2.71
CA ILE A 179 15.07 -14.69 -2.93
C ILE A 179 16.53 -14.25 -3.03
N LYS A 180 17.44 -14.84 -2.24
CA LYS A 180 18.87 -14.50 -2.30
C LYS A 180 19.55 -14.91 -3.61
N GLN A 181 18.95 -15.81 -4.37
CA GLN A 181 19.45 -16.25 -5.68
C GLN A 181 18.90 -15.43 -6.84
N GLY A 182 17.91 -14.57 -6.56
CA GLY A 182 17.24 -13.76 -7.56
C GLY A 182 17.56 -12.28 -7.42
N GLU A 183 16.98 -11.51 -8.30
CA GLU A 183 17.01 -10.03 -8.30
C GLU A 183 15.59 -9.46 -8.34
N VAL A 184 15.43 -8.25 -7.82
CA VAL A 184 14.18 -7.51 -7.91
C VAL A 184 14.20 -6.66 -9.17
N ASP A 185 13.32 -6.99 -10.11
CA ASP A 185 13.09 -6.27 -11.36
C ASP A 185 11.67 -5.68 -11.33
N LEU A 186 11.55 -4.38 -11.49
CA LEU A 186 10.28 -3.65 -11.43
C LEU A 186 9.70 -3.34 -12.82
N SER A 187 10.24 -3.92 -13.89
CA SER A 187 9.79 -3.62 -15.25
C SER A 187 8.34 -4.03 -15.51
N LEU A 188 7.85 -5.13 -14.91
CA LEU A 188 6.42 -5.48 -14.98
C LEU A 188 5.54 -4.48 -14.23
N LEU A 189 6.02 -3.95 -13.11
CA LEU A 189 5.30 -2.90 -12.40
C LEU A 189 5.18 -1.63 -13.25
N ASP A 190 6.25 -1.25 -13.92
CA ASP A 190 6.24 -0.10 -14.84
C ASP A 190 5.27 -0.33 -16.01
N GLN A 191 5.32 -1.49 -16.65
CA GLN A 191 4.43 -1.86 -17.74
C GLN A 191 2.94 -1.83 -17.33
N GLU A 192 2.60 -2.34 -16.15
CA GLU A 192 1.22 -2.34 -15.66
C GLU A 192 0.72 -0.93 -15.36
N VAL A 193 1.58 -0.08 -14.75
CA VAL A 193 1.27 1.35 -14.51
C VAL A 193 1.09 2.10 -15.83
N GLU A 194 1.98 1.90 -16.79
CA GLU A 194 1.89 2.52 -18.12
C GLU A 194 0.63 2.06 -18.87
N SER A 195 0.30 0.78 -18.78
CA SER A 195 -0.95 0.23 -19.36
C SER A 195 -2.18 0.91 -18.77
N LEU A 196 -2.23 1.10 -17.44
CA LEU A 196 -3.33 1.81 -16.80
C LEU A 196 -3.37 3.28 -17.24
N CYS A 197 -2.23 3.97 -17.29
CA CYS A 197 -2.15 5.35 -17.79
C CYS A 197 -2.67 5.45 -19.22
N ALA A 198 -2.28 4.54 -20.11
CA ALA A 198 -2.74 4.51 -21.49
C ALA A 198 -4.28 4.32 -21.58
N LYS A 199 -4.86 3.42 -20.79
CA LYS A 199 -6.31 3.22 -20.71
C LYS A 199 -7.04 4.48 -20.23
N LEU A 200 -6.51 5.18 -19.23
CA LEU A 200 -7.09 6.43 -18.73
C LEU A 200 -7.03 7.55 -19.76
N LEU A 201 -5.96 7.64 -20.55
CA LEU A 201 -5.81 8.63 -21.62
C LEU A 201 -6.77 8.39 -22.80
N LEU A 202 -7.36 7.20 -22.92
CA LEU A 202 -8.39 6.88 -23.93
C LEU A 202 -9.80 7.26 -23.48
N THR A 203 -9.98 7.76 -22.27
CA THR A 203 -11.29 8.24 -21.78
C THR A 203 -11.50 9.72 -22.14
N PHE A 204 -12.77 10.15 -22.11
CA PHE A 204 -13.10 11.56 -22.28
C PHE A 204 -12.68 12.36 -21.02
N PRO A 205 -11.82 13.38 -21.13
CA PRO A 205 -11.24 14.07 -19.97
C PRO A 205 -12.26 14.62 -18.98
N ASP A 206 -13.30 15.33 -19.47
CA ASP A 206 -14.31 15.95 -18.61
C ASP A 206 -15.19 14.88 -17.91
N CYS A 207 -15.51 13.79 -18.61
CA CYS A 207 -16.27 12.68 -18.04
C CYS A 207 -15.43 11.96 -16.97
N MET A 208 -14.13 11.77 -17.21
CA MET A 208 -13.23 11.19 -16.23
C MET A 208 -13.10 12.06 -14.98
N THR A 209 -12.90 13.38 -15.13
CA THR A 209 -12.81 14.32 -14.01
C THR A 209 -14.08 14.28 -13.17
N LYS A 210 -15.27 14.34 -13.80
CA LYS A 210 -16.54 14.23 -13.09
C LYS A 210 -16.73 12.89 -12.39
N THR A 211 -16.32 11.81 -13.02
CA THR A 211 -16.37 10.46 -12.42
C THR A 211 -15.47 10.38 -11.17
N LEU A 212 -14.26 10.95 -11.23
CA LEU A 212 -13.35 11.00 -10.07
C LEU A 212 -13.94 11.82 -8.93
N GLU A 213 -14.48 13.01 -9.21
CA GLU A 213 -15.13 13.84 -8.21
C GLU A 213 -16.23 13.07 -7.45
N GLU A 214 -17.08 12.33 -8.19
CA GLU A 214 -18.17 11.56 -7.59
C GLU A 214 -17.67 10.33 -6.81
N LEU A 215 -16.73 9.57 -7.37
CA LEU A 215 -16.20 8.37 -6.72
C LEU A 215 -15.32 8.67 -5.49
N ARG A 216 -14.74 9.87 -5.41
CA ARG A 216 -13.95 10.32 -4.25
C ARG A 216 -14.80 10.83 -3.08
N LYS A 217 -16.10 11.10 -3.29
CA LYS A 217 -16.98 11.64 -2.24
C LYS A 217 -16.90 10.88 -0.91
N PRO A 218 -16.98 9.53 -0.88
CA PRO A 218 -16.86 8.82 0.38
C PRO A 218 -15.54 9.08 1.12
N LYS A 219 -14.43 9.20 0.38
CA LYS A 219 -13.13 9.54 0.98
C LYS A 219 -13.09 10.99 1.48
N LEU A 220 -13.67 11.93 0.72
CA LEU A 220 -13.73 13.35 1.07
C LEU A 220 -14.64 13.61 2.26
N GLU A 221 -15.75 12.89 2.38
CA GLU A 221 -16.68 12.98 3.50
C GLU A 221 -16.11 12.37 4.79
N ALA A 222 -15.27 11.35 4.67
CA ALA A 222 -14.60 10.73 5.82
C ALA A 222 -13.37 11.52 6.28
N TRP A 223 -12.64 12.11 5.36
CA TRP A 223 -11.43 12.92 5.60
C TRP A 223 -11.76 14.31 6.18
#